data_150104548d7064c69474053f8ad6e679
#
_entry.id   150104548d7064c69474053f8ad6e679
#
_cell.length_a   1.000
_cell.length_b   1.000
_cell.length_c   1.000
_cell.angle_alpha   90.00
_cell.angle_beta   90.00
_cell.angle_gamma   90.00
#
_symmetry.space_group_name_H-M   'P 1'
#
loop_
_entity.id
_entity.type
_entity.pdbx_description
1 polymer ?
#
loop_
_entity_poly.entity_id
_entity_poly.type
_entity_poly.pdbx_seq_one_letter_code
_entity_poly.pdbx_strand_id
1 'polypeptide(L)'
;MIPEIFTKEPTLRKKLNEKLKELDKDALILNVDPTNIMKQLSTIVKKSSDWGKVLAYIYKMKNNFEIEFDSWKANEQIQIKARLKDTIKTQMKLRKEKQPTIVDELKESDVKAELYANNDHKKIKLIIARWDYYYKLVENTIFWPITKMPDVLKSYENIINRTHVKM
;
A
#
# COMPACT_ATOMS: atom_id res chain seq x y z
N MET A 1 1.37 -16.51 14.85
CA MET A 1 0.02 -15.85 14.90
C MET A 1 0.08 -14.58 14.08
N ILE A 2 -0.88 -14.37 13.19
CA ILE A 2 -0.95 -13.15 12.37
C ILE A 2 -1.23 -11.93 13.26
N PRO A 3 -0.51 -10.79 13.11
CA PRO A 3 -0.81 -9.56 13.84
C PRO A 3 -2.25 -9.07 13.63
N GLU A 4 -2.83 -8.50 14.69
CA GLU A 4 -4.25 -8.09 14.72
C GLU A 4 -4.62 -7.08 13.62
N ILE A 5 -3.68 -6.22 13.21
CA ILE A 5 -3.92 -5.25 12.14
C ILE A 5 -4.32 -5.91 10.83
N PHE A 6 -3.76 -7.09 10.51
CA PHE A 6 -4.11 -7.83 9.28
C PHE A 6 -5.49 -8.49 9.38
N THR A 7 -5.92 -8.86 10.58
CA THR A 7 -7.29 -9.40 10.78
C THR A 7 -8.35 -8.32 10.65
N LYS A 8 -8.00 -7.05 10.93
CA LYS A 8 -8.87 -5.87 10.78
C LYS A 8 -8.88 -5.31 9.34
N GLU A 9 -7.98 -5.75 8.47
CA GLU A 9 -7.87 -5.24 7.08
C GLU A 9 -9.20 -5.23 6.33
N PRO A 10 -10.05 -6.27 6.37
CA PRO A 10 -11.32 -6.25 5.62
C PRO A 10 -12.23 -5.08 6.02
N THR A 11 -12.27 -4.73 7.30
CA THR A 11 -13.07 -3.59 7.79
C THR A 11 -12.48 -2.26 7.35
N LEU A 12 -11.15 -2.11 7.43
CA LEU A 12 -10.44 -0.92 6.98
C LEU A 12 -10.62 -0.71 5.48
N ARG A 13 -10.50 -1.78 4.71
CA ARG A 13 -10.71 -1.78 3.26
C ARG A 13 -12.14 -1.43 2.87
N LYS A 14 -13.14 -1.92 3.59
CA LYS A 14 -14.54 -1.58 3.32
C LYS A 14 -14.77 -0.07 3.40
N LYS A 15 -14.27 0.58 4.45
CA LYS A 15 -14.35 2.05 4.60
C LYS A 15 -13.64 2.79 3.47
N LEU A 16 -12.47 2.31 3.06
CA LEU A 16 -11.74 2.89 1.93
C LEU A 16 -12.50 2.72 0.62
N ASN A 17 -13.02 1.52 0.34
CA ASN A 17 -13.77 1.23 -0.88
C ASN A 17 -15.04 2.10 -1.00
N GLU A 18 -15.70 2.43 0.10
CA GLU A 18 -16.84 3.37 0.09
C GLU A 18 -16.40 4.75 -0.40
N LYS A 19 -15.23 5.23 0.03
CA LYS A 19 -14.67 6.49 -0.45
C LYS A 19 -14.17 6.41 -1.90
N LEU A 20 -13.58 5.30 -2.29
CA LEU A 20 -13.10 5.08 -3.67
C LEU A 20 -14.23 5.05 -4.71
N LYS A 21 -15.47 4.75 -4.33
CA LYS A 21 -16.64 4.87 -5.23
C LYS A 21 -16.87 6.30 -5.73
N GLU A 22 -16.39 7.31 -5.01
CA GLU A 22 -16.47 8.70 -5.42
C GLU A 22 -15.38 9.09 -6.42
N LEU A 23 -14.34 8.24 -6.59
CA LEU A 23 -13.14 8.56 -7.36
C LEU A 23 -13.48 8.96 -8.80
N ASP A 24 -14.24 8.12 -9.51
CA ASP A 24 -14.58 8.36 -10.92
C ASP A 24 -15.43 9.62 -11.08
N LYS A 25 -16.37 9.84 -10.16
CA LYS A 25 -17.21 11.05 -10.15
C LYS A 25 -16.36 12.30 -9.90
N ASP A 26 -15.44 12.23 -8.97
CA ASP A 26 -14.59 13.37 -8.64
C ASP A 26 -13.53 13.61 -9.73
N ALA A 27 -13.09 12.58 -10.47
CA ALA A 27 -12.21 12.72 -11.61
C ALA A 27 -12.83 13.52 -12.77
N LEU A 28 -14.17 13.56 -12.88
CA LEU A 28 -14.86 14.40 -13.90
C LEU A 28 -14.62 15.89 -13.68
N ILE A 29 -14.25 16.32 -12.47
CA ILE A 29 -13.90 17.73 -12.16
C ILE A 29 -12.62 18.17 -12.91
N LEU A 30 -11.83 17.21 -13.38
CA LEU A 30 -10.61 17.47 -14.15
C LEU A 30 -10.91 17.97 -15.58
N ASN A 31 -12.15 17.86 -16.06
CA ASN A 31 -12.56 18.45 -17.32
C ASN A 31 -12.72 19.98 -17.15
N VAL A 32 -12.03 20.76 -17.98
CA VAL A 32 -12.09 22.23 -17.92
C VAL A 32 -13.47 22.72 -18.35
N ASP A 33 -14.11 23.51 -17.50
CA ASP A 33 -15.32 24.27 -17.85
C ASP A 33 -14.95 25.76 -18.07
N PRO A 34 -14.84 26.21 -19.33
CA PRO A 34 -14.43 27.59 -19.63
C PRO A 34 -15.44 28.65 -19.14
N THR A 35 -16.69 28.25 -18.92
CA THR A 35 -17.77 29.18 -18.52
C THR A 35 -17.81 29.44 -17.03
N ASN A 36 -17.10 28.61 -16.22
CA ASN A 36 -17.24 28.66 -14.77
C ASN A 36 -15.92 28.37 -14.02
N ILE A 37 -14.81 28.90 -14.53
CA ILE A 37 -13.43 28.64 -14.05
C ILE A 37 -13.29 28.89 -12.54
N MET A 38 -13.80 30.02 -12.03
CA MET A 38 -13.66 30.38 -10.60
C MET A 38 -14.39 29.40 -9.67
N LYS A 39 -15.59 28.96 -10.05
CA LYS A 39 -16.35 27.97 -9.28
C LYS A 39 -15.66 26.61 -9.34
N GLN A 40 -15.14 26.23 -10.51
CA GLN A 40 -14.37 25.01 -10.67
C GLN A 40 -13.12 25.04 -9.82
N LEU A 41 -12.38 26.15 -9.78
CA LEU A 41 -11.18 26.32 -8.97
C LEU A 41 -11.48 26.11 -7.48
N SER A 42 -12.54 26.74 -6.95
CA SER A 42 -12.91 26.54 -5.54
C SER A 42 -13.26 25.09 -5.20
N THR A 43 -13.93 24.40 -6.12
CA THR A 43 -14.28 22.97 -5.98
C THR A 43 -13.02 22.11 -6.00
N ILE A 44 -12.09 22.39 -6.90
CA ILE A 44 -10.80 21.66 -7.03
C ILE A 44 -9.98 21.79 -5.75
N VAL A 45 -9.86 23.00 -5.18
CA VAL A 45 -9.10 23.22 -3.93
C VAL A 45 -9.68 22.37 -2.79
N LYS A 46 -11.02 22.36 -2.64
CA LYS A 46 -11.69 21.54 -1.63
C LYS A 46 -11.44 20.04 -1.86
N LYS A 47 -11.63 19.55 -3.08
CA LYS A 47 -11.45 18.15 -3.43
C LYS A 47 -9.99 17.70 -3.31
N SER A 48 -9.04 18.57 -3.65
CA SER A 48 -7.61 18.30 -3.45
C SER A 48 -7.29 18.04 -1.97
N SER A 49 -7.83 18.87 -1.06
CA SER A 49 -7.68 18.65 0.37
C SER A 49 -8.29 17.31 0.82
N ASP A 50 -9.50 16.99 0.35
CA ASP A 50 -10.19 15.76 0.74
C ASP A 50 -9.46 14.51 0.24
N TRP A 51 -9.01 14.50 -1.01
CA TRP A 51 -8.24 13.39 -1.56
C TRP A 51 -6.83 13.31 -0.99
N GLY A 52 -6.23 14.44 -0.62
CA GLY A 52 -4.98 14.47 0.15
C GLY A 52 -5.09 13.73 1.48
N LYS A 53 -6.20 13.91 2.21
CA LYS A 53 -6.48 13.17 3.46
C LYS A 53 -6.66 11.67 3.21
N VAL A 54 -7.35 11.29 2.13
CA VAL A 54 -7.51 9.88 1.74
C VAL A 54 -6.16 9.26 1.41
N LEU A 55 -5.33 9.94 0.62
CA LEU A 55 -3.99 9.48 0.26
C LEU A 55 -3.10 9.30 1.50
N ALA A 56 -3.11 10.29 2.40
CA ALA A 56 -2.37 10.23 3.68
C ALA A 56 -2.84 9.04 4.56
N TYR A 57 -4.15 8.78 4.59
CA TYR A 57 -4.68 7.62 5.30
C TYR A 57 -4.19 6.30 4.70
N ILE A 58 -4.24 6.15 3.37
CA ILE A 58 -3.77 4.94 2.67
C ILE A 58 -2.26 4.74 2.94
N TYR A 59 -1.47 5.80 2.83
CA TYR A 59 -0.04 5.78 3.10
C TYR A 59 0.28 5.33 4.53
N LYS A 60 -0.41 5.92 5.51
CA LYS A 60 -0.28 5.54 6.93
C LYS A 60 -0.60 4.06 7.14
N MET A 61 -1.70 3.56 6.55
CA MET A 61 -2.10 2.16 6.70
C MET A 61 -1.10 1.22 6.04
N LYS A 62 -0.62 1.56 4.83
CA LYS A 62 0.43 0.80 4.14
C LYS A 62 1.68 0.67 5.02
N ASN A 63 2.19 1.77 5.55
CA ASN A 63 3.38 1.78 6.40
C ASN A 63 3.16 0.94 7.68
N ASN A 64 2.01 1.05 8.30
CA ASN A 64 1.69 0.24 9.47
C ASN A 64 1.71 -1.26 9.14
N PHE A 65 1.15 -1.66 7.99
CA PHE A 65 1.20 -3.06 7.54
C PHE A 65 2.63 -3.53 7.26
N GLU A 66 3.48 -2.70 6.66
CA GLU A 66 4.87 -3.01 6.39
C GLU A 66 5.67 -3.21 7.70
N ILE A 67 5.54 -2.31 8.67
CA ILE A 67 6.20 -2.39 9.99
C ILE A 67 5.77 -3.67 10.72
N GLU A 68 4.47 -3.93 10.80
CA GLU A 68 3.95 -5.12 11.47
C GLU A 68 4.35 -6.42 10.75
N PHE A 69 4.46 -6.38 9.42
CA PHE A 69 4.96 -7.51 8.65
C PHE A 69 6.42 -7.81 8.95
N ASP A 70 7.27 -6.79 9.01
CA ASP A 70 8.70 -6.98 9.30
C ASP A 70 8.90 -7.53 10.71
N SER A 71 8.16 -7.04 11.68
CA SER A 71 8.16 -7.57 13.05
C SER A 71 7.69 -9.03 13.11
N TRP A 72 6.56 -9.33 12.47
CA TRP A 72 6.04 -10.70 12.38
C TRP A 72 7.03 -11.64 11.69
N LYS A 73 7.61 -11.22 10.57
CA LYS A 73 8.59 -11.98 9.80
C LYS A 73 9.83 -12.33 10.62
N ALA A 74 10.35 -11.37 11.39
CA ALA A 74 11.49 -11.60 12.27
C ALA A 74 11.17 -12.66 13.34
N ASN A 75 10.00 -12.55 13.98
CA ASN A 75 9.55 -13.53 14.98
C ASN A 75 9.33 -14.91 14.37
N GLU A 76 8.71 -15.00 13.18
CA GLU A 76 8.47 -16.26 12.50
C GLU A 76 9.79 -16.94 12.11
N GLN A 77 10.78 -16.18 11.64
CA GLN A 77 12.12 -16.72 11.36
C GLN A 77 12.79 -17.31 12.59
N ILE A 78 12.64 -16.70 13.76
CA ILE A 78 13.16 -17.24 15.02
C ILE A 78 12.49 -18.59 15.35
N GLN A 79 11.16 -18.66 15.21
CA GLN A 79 10.41 -19.89 15.47
C GLN A 79 10.78 -21.01 14.49
N ILE A 80 10.91 -20.68 13.20
CA ILE A 80 11.34 -21.63 12.18
C ILE A 80 12.74 -22.15 12.50
N LYS A 81 13.69 -21.27 12.85
CA LYS A 81 15.05 -21.66 13.23
C LYS A 81 15.06 -22.61 14.44
N ALA A 82 14.26 -22.32 15.46
CA ALA A 82 14.15 -23.18 16.65
C ALA A 82 13.63 -24.57 16.26
N ARG A 83 12.54 -24.65 15.51
CA ARG A 83 11.92 -25.90 15.07
C ARG A 83 12.85 -26.73 14.20
N LEU A 84 13.54 -26.13 13.23
CA LEU A 84 14.49 -26.82 12.38
C LEU A 84 15.68 -27.37 13.17
N LYS A 85 16.22 -26.61 14.14
CA LYS A 85 17.26 -27.09 15.05
C LYS A 85 16.81 -28.28 15.87
N ASP A 86 15.58 -28.28 16.37
CA ASP A 86 15.04 -29.40 17.13
C ASP A 86 14.85 -30.66 16.26
N THR A 87 14.42 -30.44 14.99
CA THR A 87 14.33 -31.54 14.01
C THR A 87 15.69 -32.16 13.74
N ILE A 88 16.73 -31.34 13.51
CA ILE A 88 18.09 -31.79 13.29
C ILE A 88 18.60 -32.61 14.52
N LYS A 89 18.44 -32.08 15.73
CA LYS A 89 18.81 -32.77 16.98
C LYS A 89 18.11 -34.12 17.12
N THR A 90 16.82 -34.20 16.76
CA THR A 90 16.06 -35.44 16.81
C THR A 90 16.58 -36.44 15.80
N GLN A 91 16.89 -36.02 14.59
CA GLN A 91 17.47 -36.88 13.54
C GLN A 91 18.85 -37.38 13.94
N MET A 92 19.72 -36.53 14.53
CA MET A 92 21.03 -36.95 15.06
C MET A 92 20.88 -38.02 16.13
N LYS A 93 19.94 -37.86 17.09
CA LYS A 93 19.67 -38.88 18.10
C LYS A 93 19.23 -40.21 17.52
N LEU A 94 18.39 -40.18 16.47
CA LEU A 94 17.94 -41.40 15.77
C LEU A 94 19.08 -42.09 15.04
N ARG A 95 20.02 -41.35 14.48
CA ARG A 95 21.23 -41.89 13.82
C ARG A 95 22.32 -42.31 14.80
N LYS A 96 22.13 -42.06 16.09
CA LYS A 96 23.13 -42.27 17.15
C LYS A 96 24.47 -41.51 16.93
N GLU A 97 24.41 -40.44 16.21
CA GLU A 97 25.55 -39.56 15.92
C GLU A 97 25.84 -38.63 17.10
N LYS A 98 27.11 -38.50 17.49
CA LYS A 98 27.56 -37.65 18.59
C LYS A 98 27.88 -36.21 18.13
N GLN A 99 28.15 -36.02 16.86
CA GLN A 99 28.56 -34.74 16.30
C GLN A 99 27.72 -34.43 15.03
N PRO A 100 27.33 -33.16 14.81
CA PRO A 100 26.62 -32.75 13.59
C PRO A 100 27.53 -32.93 12.37
N THR A 101 27.01 -33.50 11.31
CA THR A 101 27.62 -33.51 9.99
C THR A 101 27.32 -32.24 9.23
N ILE A 102 28.00 -31.96 8.12
CA ILE A 102 27.74 -30.82 7.24
C ILE A 102 26.26 -30.78 6.75
N VAL A 103 25.64 -31.96 6.65
CA VAL A 103 24.22 -32.10 6.26
C VAL A 103 23.27 -31.63 7.39
N ASP A 104 23.75 -31.64 8.63
CA ASP A 104 22.96 -31.24 9.80
C ASP A 104 23.10 -29.76 10.15
N GLU A 105 23.85 -28.98 9.36
CA GLU A 105 23.95 -27.54 9.53
C GLU A 105 22.67 -26.83 9.02
N LEU A 106 22.10 -26.01 9.89
CA LEU A 106 20.94 -25.18 9.53
C LEU A 106 21.37 -24.09 8.55
N LYS A 107 20.89 -24.16 7.31
CA LYS A 107 21.16 -23.16 6.28
C LYS A 107 20.12 -22.05 6.35
N GLU A 108 20.55 -20.81 6.12
CA GLU A 108 19.65 -19.67 6.07
C GLU A 108 18.63 -19.79 4.90
N SER A 109 19.03 -20.48 3.81
CA SER A 109 18.15 -20.81 2.68
C SER A 109 16.93 -21.62 3.10
N ASP A 110 17.09 -22.56 4.05
CA ASP A 110 16.02 -23.45 4.48
C ASP A 110 14.99 -22.67 5.31
N VAL A 111 15.49 -21.77 6.17
CA VAL A 111 14.62 -20.86 6.94
C VAL A 111 13.83 -19.93 6.02
N LYS A 112 14.46 -19.38 4.97
CA LYS A 112 13.78 -18.55 3.97
C LYS A 112 12.76 -19.35 3.17
N ALA A 113 13.11 -20.56 2.74
CA ALA A 113 12.21 -21.43 1.98
C ALA A 113 10.94 -21.74 2.78
N GLU A 114 11.10 -22.11 4.06
CA GLU A 114 9.96 -22.42 4.92
C GLU A 114 9.08 -21.18 5.21
N LEU A 115 9.71 -20.02 5.41
CA LEU A 115 9.00 -18.76 5.58
C LEU A 115 8.17 -18.42 4.33
N TYR A 116 8.74 -18.54 3.13
CA TYR A 116 8.03 -18.25 1.88
C TYR A 116 6.95 -19.28 1.54
N ALA A 117 7.08 -20.51 2.02
CA ALA A 117 6.02 -21.52 1.91
C ALA A 117 4.83 -21.22 2.82
N ASN A 118 5.05 -20.47 3.90
CA ASN A 118 4.02 -20.14 4.88
C ASN A 118 2.85 -19.37 4.24
N ASN A 119 1.62 -19.89 4.41
CA ASN A 119 0.42 -19.29 3.86
C ASN A 119 0.12 -17.91 4.46
N ASP A 120 0.44 -17.69 5.71
CA ASP A 120 0.23 -16.40 6.38
C ASP A 120 1.17 -15.33 5.79
N HIS A 121 2.43 -15.69 5.50
CA HIS A 121 3.36 -14.83 4.77
C HIS A 121 2.78 -14.37 3.42
N LYS A 122 2.22 -15.31 2.63
CA LYS A 122 1.60 -14.99 1.34
C LYS A 122 0.39 -14.08 1.47
N LYS A 123 -0.48 -14.37 2.46
CA LYS A 123 -1.68 -13.55 2.74
C LYS A 123 -1.31 -12.12 3.12
N ILE A 124 -0.33 -11.94 4.03
CA ILE A 124 0.12 -10.63 4.46
C ILE A 124 0.70 -9.84 3.30
N LYS A 125 1.55 -10.45 2.48
CA LYS A 125 2.11 -9.80 1.28
C LYS A 125 1.03 -9.34 0.30
N LEU A 126 -0.03 -10.13 0.10
CA LEU A 126 -1.15 -9.73 -0.74
C LEU A 126 -1.90 -8.51 -0.18
N ILE A 127 -2.03 -8.41 1.15
CA ILE A 127 -2.63 -7.25 1.79
C ILE A 127 -1.78 -6.00 1.53
N ILE A 128 -0.47 -6.06 1.77
CA ILE A 128 0.46 -4.95 1.54
C ILE A 128 0.42 -4.50 0.06
N ALA A 129 0.50 -5.45 -0.87
CA ALA A 129 0.44 -5.15 -2.31
C ALA A 129 -0.89 -4.48 -2.71
N ARG A 130 -2.01 -4.87 -2.09
CA ARG A 130 -3.32 -4.24 -2.31
C ARG A 130 -3.35 -2.80 -1.84
N TRP A 131 -2.77 -2.50 -0.67
CA TRP A 131 -2.72 -1.13 -0.16
C TRP A 131 -1.75 -0.25 -0.96
N ASP A 132 -0.66 -0.81 -1.48
CA ASP A 132 0.22 -0.13 -2.45
C ASP A 132 -0.53 0.20 -3.76
N TYR A 133 -1.33 -0.74 -4.26
CA TYR A 133 -2.21 -0.51 -5.41
C TYR A 133 -3.20 0.64 -5.16
N TYR A 134 -3.89 0.67 -4.01
CA TYR A 134 -4.81 1.75 -3.67
C TYR A 134 -4.11 3.10 -3.57
N TYR A 135 -2.90 3.13 -3.00
CA TYR A 135 -2.09 4.33 -2.95
C TYR A 135 -1.84 4.88 -4.36
N LYS A 136 -1.29 4.06 -5.25
CA LYS A 136 -0.98 4.43 -6.64
C LYS A 136 -2.24 4.80 -7.43
N LEU A 137 -3.35 4.11 -7.20
CA LEU A 137 -4.62 4.42 -7.84
C LEU A 137 -5.06 5.84 -7.50
N VAL A 138 -5.17 6.19 -6.22
CA VAL A 138 -5.60 7.52 -5.78
C VAL A 138 -4.59 8.60 -6.19
N GLU A 139 -3.31 8.33 -6.02
CA GLU A 139 -2.23 9.24 -6.39
C GLU A 139 -2.29 9.64 -7.86
N ASN A 140 -2.37 8.66 -8.75
CA ASN A 140 -2.27 8.89 -10.20
C ASN A 140 -3.60 9.29 -10.84
N THR A 141 -4.73 8.77 -10.34
CA THR A 141 -6.04 9.03 -10.97
C THR A 141 -6.62 10.39 -10.59
N ILE A 142 -6.39 10.84 -9.36
CA ILE A 142 -7.02 12.06 -8.89
C ILE A 142 -6.08 13.04 -8.19
N PHE A 143 -5.21 12.58 -7.30
CA PHE A 143 -4.43 13.50 -6.45
C PHE A 143 -3.48 14.36 -7.29
N TRP A 144 -2.61 13.76 -8.09
CA TRP A 144 -1.69 14.51 -8.96
C TRP A 144 -2.42 15.32 -10.03
N PRO A 145 -3.40 14.78 -10.77
CA PRO A 145 -4.16 15.58 -11.71
C PRO A 145 -4.84 16.79 -11.05
N ILE A 146 -5.52 16.61 -9.92
CA ILE A 146 -6.26 17.68 -9.26
C ILE A 146 -5.34 18.77 -8.70
N THR A 147 -4.13 18.44 -8.25
CA THR A 147 -3.16 19.43 -7.76
C THR A 147 -2.57 20.30 -8.86
N LYS A 148 -2.56 19.82 -10.11
CA LYS A 148 -2.10 20.57 -11.28
C LYS A 148 -3.18 21.40 -11.95
N MET A 149 -4.45 21.13 -11.69
CA MET A 149 -5.58 21.82 -12.32
C MET A 149 -5.61 23.35 -12.11
N PRO A 150 -5.22 23.90 -10.93
CA PRO A 150 -5.17 25.36 -10.76
C PRO A 150 -4.28 26.06 -11.80
N ASP A 151 -3.14 25.48 -12.15
CA ASP A 151 -2.25 26.06 -13.16
C ASP A 151 -2.82 25.95 -14.57
N VAL A 152 -3.49 24.83 -14.88
CA VAL A 152 -4.21 24.63 -16.13
C VAL A 152 -5.33 25.68 -16.27
N LEU A 153 -6.16 25.88 -15.23
CA LEU A 153 -7.26 26.83 -15.25
C LEU A 153 -6.78 28.28 -15.40
N LYS A 154 -5.69 28.68 -14.70
CA LYS A 154 -5.07 29.99 -14.88
C LYS A 154 -4.56 30.20 -16.29
N SER A 155 -4.00 29.16 -16.92
CA SER A 155 -3.54 29.23 -18.30
C SER A 155 -4.72 29.47 -19.27
N TYR A 156 -5.84 28.78 -19.06
CA TYR A 156 -7.07 29.01 -19.82
C TYR A 156 -7.64 30.43 -19.64
N GLU A 157 -7.71 30.93 -18.42
CA GLU A 157 -8.15 32.29 -18.11
C GLU A 157 -7.30 33.35 -18.86
N ASN A 158 -5.97 33.17 -18.84
CA ASN A 158 -5.04 34.04 -19.55
C ASN A 158 -5.26 34.01 -21.07
N ILE A 159 -5.58 32.86 -21.66
CA ILE A 159 -5.88 32.74 -23.08
C ILE A 159 -7.18 33.47 -23.41
N ILE A 160 -8.24 33.26 -22.63
CA ILE A 160 -9.55 33.91 -22.83
C ILE A 160 -9.38 35.44 -22.76
N ASN A 161 -8.68 35.96 -21.74
CA ASN A 161 -8.47 37.39 -21.57
C ASN A 161 -7.67 38.02 -22.74
N ARG A 162 -6.67 37.29 -23.29
CA ARG A 162 -5.90 37.76 -24.45
C ARG A 162 -6.74 37.79 -25.74
N THR A 163 -7.71 36.88 -25.90
CA THR A 163 -8.58 36.85 -27.07
C THR A 163 -9.63 37.94 -27.03
N HIS A 164 -10.14 38.29 -25.83
CA HIS A 164 -11.09 39.37 -25.66
C HIS A 164 -10.50 40.79 -25.79
N VAL A 165 -9.21 40.94 -25.57
CA VAL A 165 -8.53 42.27 -25.73
C VAL A 165 -8.19 42.59 -27.21
N LYS A 166 -8.32 41.59 -28.10
CA LYS A 166 -8.05 41.78 -29.55
C LYS A 166 -9.30 42.00 -30.43
N MET A 167 -10.48 42.05 -29.83
CA MET A 167 -11.72 42.46 -30.48
C MET A 167 -12.08 43.90 -30.11
#